data_b4c4952d1cc2b52d63c67de8d1566f78
#
_entry.id   b4c4952d1cc2b52d63c67de8d1566f78
#
_cell.length_a   1.000
_cell.length_b   1.000
_cell.length_c   1.000
_cell.angle_alpha   90.00
_cell.angle_beta   90.00
_cell.angle_gamma   90.00
#
_symmetry.space_group_name_H-M   'P 1'
#
loop_
_entity.id
_entity.type
_entity.pdbx_description
1 polymer ?
#
loop_
_entity_poly.entity_id
_entity_poly.type
_entity_poly.pdbx_seq_one_letter_code
_entity_poly.pdbx_strand_id
1 'polypeptide(L)'
;TGNGPGSTQIHWWGDITVGVDSDSRVLEVVAGLTGGRVVIAGGRLADWRVTFEGPREVEGMDPSKERYDGRGVSGCLTFREVDLVDVRISIRGAACEDGLHLFRSSGSIIELEVVGAVADAVDMDHSTIEIGSVVVSDAGNDCLDLSLGRYVIDWISVDHCGDKGLSAGEAAVLVVEELEADNVSVGIATKDSARVDIGLARVNGGICAMAYRKKREFSGGELRVGRLDCGSGEVRQQEGSLVEVGS
;
A
#
# COMPACT_ATOMS: atom_id res chain seq x y z
N THR A 1 -20.70 10.42 9.95
CA THR A 1 -19.66 10.25 10.98
C THR A 1 -20.20 9.47 12.15
N GLY A 2 -19.43 8.59 12.73
CA GLY A 2 -19.77 7.79 13.90
C GLY A 2 -18.56 7.53 14.79
N ASN A 3 -18.84 7.09 16.02
CA ASN A 3 -17.78 6.55 16.87
C ASN A 3 -17.46 5.14 16.38
N GLY A 4 -16.17 4.90 16.19
CA GLY A 4 -15.63 3.59 15.85
C GLY A 4 -15.15 2.82 17.09
N PRO A 5 -14.68 1.60 16.88
CA PRO A 5 -14.07 0.81 17.94
C PRO A 5 -12.77 1.44 18.45
N GLY A 6 -12.41 1.15 19.70
CA GLY A 6 -11.12 1.56 20.28
C GLY A 6 -10.90 3.08 20.31
N SER A 7 -11.93 3.86 20.52
CA SER A 7 -11.93 5.33 20.49
C SER A 7 -11.58 5.95 19.13
N THR A 8 -11.68 5.19 18.04
CA THR A 8 -11.54 5.73 16.69
C THR A 8 -12.77 6.54 16.31
N GLN A 9 -12.59 7.46 15.37
CA GLN A 9 -13.68 8.16 14.70
C GLN A 9 -13.79 7.66 13.27
N ILE A 10 -15.01 7.35 12.83
CA ILE A 10 -15.26 6.94 11.45
C ILE A 10 -15.98 8.05 10.71
N HIS A 11 -15.38 8.52 9.64
CA HIS A 11 -15.95 9.52 8.73
C HIS A 11 -16.14 8.87 7.38
N TRP A 12 -17.32 9.00 6.79
CA TRP A 12 -17.60 8.49 5.45
C TRP A 12 -18.47 9.44 4.65
N TRP A 13 -18.37 9.35 3.35
CA TRP A 13 -19.18 10.10 2.39
C TRP A 13 -19.23 9.38 1.05
N GLY A 14 -20.18 9.77 0.22
CA GLY A 14 -20.55 9.02 -0.97
C GLY A 14 -21.56 7.92 -0.63
N ASP A 15 -21.63 6.93 -1.48
CA ASP A 15 -22.54 5.78 -1.34
C ASP A 15 -21.88 4.69 -0.48
N ILE A 16 -21.83 4.93 0.83
CA ILE A 16 -21.13 4.08 1.81
C ILE A 16 -22.08 3.60 2.90
N THR A 17 -22.01 2.30 3.16
CA THR A 17 -22.57 1.67 4.36
C THR A 17 -21.44 1.20 5.27
N VAL A 18 -21.53 1.49 6.56
CA VAL A 18 -20.55 1.05 7.57
C VAL A 18 -21.27 0.20 8.63
N GLY A 19 -20.81 -1.02 8.79
CA GLY A 19 -21.23 -1.96 9.84
C GLY A 19 -20.10 -2.12 10.87
N VAL A 20 -20.46 -2.09 12.17
CA VAL A 20 -19.52 -2.34 13.27
C VAL A 20 -20.11 -3.42 14.16
N ASP A 21 -19.44 -4.57 14.22
CA ASP A 21 -19.72 -5.64 15.17
C ASP A 21 -18.60 -5.71 16.21
N SER A 22 -18.88 -5.21 17.40
CA SER A 22 -17.89 -5.15 18.48
C SER A 22 -17.65 -6.52 19.13
N ASP A 23 -18.59 -7.43 19.07
CA ASP A 23 -18.48 -8.75 19.69
C ASP A 23 -17.52 -9.64 18.86
N SER A 24 -17.66 -9.62 17.53
CA SER A 24 -16.77 -10.33 16.59
C SER A 24 -15.56 -9.51 16.16
N ARG A 25 -15.48 -8.24 16.54
CA ARG A 25 -14.44 -7.26 16.14
C ARG A 25 -14.32 -7.14 14.62
N VAL A 26 -15.44 -6.94 13.96
CA VAL A 26 -15.52 -6.73 12.52
C VAL A 26 -16.01 -5.31 12.23
N LEU A 27 -15.27 -4.62 11.38
CA LEU A 27 -15.65 -3.37 10.75
C LEU A 27 -15.83 -3.63 9.26
N GLU A 28 -17.04 -3.55 8.79
CA GLU A 28 -17.41 -3.80 7.40
C GLU A 28 -17.78 -2.49 6.72
N VAL A 29 -17.19 -2.23 5.58
CA VAL A 29 -17.48 -1.07 4.73
C VAL A 29 -17.91 -1.56 3.36
N VAL A 30 -19.09 -1.12 2.92
CA VAL A 30 -19.58 -1.42 1.57
C VAL A 30 -19.82 -0.11 0.84
N ALA A 31 -19.16 0.04 -0.30
CA ALA A 31 -19.37 1.16 -1.23
C ALA A 31 -20.31 0.72 -2.36
N GLY A 32 -21.37 1.48 -2.59
CA GLY A 32 -22.29 1.23 -3.70
C GLY A 32 -21.70 1.66 -5.05
N LEU A 33 -22.52 1.64 -6.09
CA LEU A 33 -22.09 1.83 -7.47
C LEU A 33 -21.50 3.21 -7.79
N THR A 34 -21.86 4.22 -7.01
CA THR A 34 -21.30 5.57 -7.17
C THR A 34 -20.03 5.80 -6.36
N GLY A 35 -19.55 4.76 -5.67
CA GLY A 35 -18.36 4.82 -4.85
C GLY A 35 -18.49 5.69 -3.60
N GLY A 36 -17.42 5.76 -2.85
CA GLY A 36 -17.33 6.59 -1.66
C GLY A 36 -16.02 6.34 -0.93
N ARG A 37 -15.82 7.08 0.15
CA ARG A 37 -14.59 7.03 0.93
C ARG A 37 -14.88 6.91 2.42
N VAL A 38 -14.00 6.22 3.13
CA VAL A 38 -14.04 6.08 4.59
C VAL A 38 -12.69 6.45 5.17
N VAL A 39 -12.72 7.29 6.19
CA VAL A 39 -11.56 7.62 7.03
C VAL A 39 -11.81 7.14 8.45
N ILE A 40 -10.94 6.28 8.93
CA ILE A 40 -10.86 5.85 10.33
C ILE A 40 -9.73 6.66 10.96
N ALA A 41 -10.04 7.47 11.96
CA ALA A 41 -9.08 8.43 12.50
C ALA A 41 -8.90 8.31 14.02
N GLY A 42 -7.66 8.40 14.45
CA GLY A 42 -7.25 8.35 15.85
C GLY A 42 -7.57 7.02 16.53
N GLY A 43 -7.28 6.93 17.83
CA GLY A 43 -7.62 5.75 18.63
C GLY A 43 -6.79 4.51 18.30
N ARG A 44 -7.29 3.36 18.76
CA ARG A 44 -6.61 2.07 18.63
C ARG A 44 -7.56 0.97 18.17
N LEU A 45 -7.11 0.19 17.18
CA LEU A 45 -7.77 -1.03 16.73
C LEU A 45 -6.91 -2.23 17.12
N ALA A 46 -7.43 -3.12 17.97
CA ALA A 46 -6.71 -4.33 18.39
C ALA A 46 -7.53 -5.58 18.04
N ASP A 47 -6.93 -6.50 17.29
CA ASP A 47 -7.53 -7.76 16.81
C ASP A 47 -8.80 -7.54 15.93
N TRP A 48 -8.89 -6.44 15.21
CA TRP A 48 -10.01 -6.15 14.32
C TRP A 48 -9.79 -6.71 12.92
N ARG A 49 -10.89 -7.17 12.33
CA ARG A 49 -10.97 -7.40 10.89
C ARG A 49 -11.69 -6.21 10.26
N VAL A 50 -11.05 -5.58 9.30
CA VAL A 50 -11.60 -4.47 8.54
C VAL A 50 -11.74 -4.89 7.09
N THR A 51 -12.96 -4.81 6.56
CA THR A 51 -13.24 -5.15 5.16
C THR A 51 -13.79 -3.94 4.44
N PHE A 52 -13.38 -3.77 3.20
CA PHE A 52 -13.95 -2.81 2.26
C PHE A 52 -14.33 -3.55 0.98
N GLU A 53 -15.59 -3.42 0.59
CA GLU A 53 -16.10 -3.91 -0.69
C GLU A 53 -16.65 -2.73 -1.49
N GLY A 54 -16.22 -2.59 -2.74
CA GLY A 54 -16.66 -1.48 -3.60
C GLY A 54 -16.55 -1.82 -5.08
N PRO A 55 -16.97 -0.89 -5.95
CA PRO A 55 -16.82 -1.06 -7.38
C PRO A 55 -15.34 -0.93 -7.78
N ARG A 56 -14.95 -1.62 -8.84
CA ARG A 56 -13.63 -1.42 -9.47
C ARG A 56 -13.58 -0.15 -10.32
N GLU A 57 -14.73 0.28 -10.83
CA GLU A 57 -14.87 1.47 -11.65
C GLU A 57 -16.12 2.23 -11.23
N VAL A 58 -16.05 3.54 -11.28
CA VAL A 58 -17.20 4.45 -11.07
C VAL A 58 -17.32 5.32 -12.31
N GLU A 59 -18.51 5.38 -12.91
CA GLU A 59 -18.77 6.16 -14.11
C GLU A 59 -18.44 7.65 -13.89
N GLY A 60 -17.60 8.21 -14.76
CA GLY A 60 -17.18 9.60 -14.70
C GLY A 60 -16.03 9.89 -13.71
N MET A 61 -15.55 8.91 -12.97
CA MET A 61 -14.32 9.04 -12.18
C MET A 61 -13.10 8.62 -13.00
N ASP A 62 -12.07 9.44 -12.95
CA ASP A 62 -10.75 9.13 -13.49
C ASP A 62 -9.70 9.42 -12.39
N PRO A 63 -9.30 8.40 -11.60
CA PRO A 63 -8.37 8.57 -10.49
C PRO A 63 -7.03 9.16 -10.90
N SER A 64 -6.62 8.96 -12.16
CA SER A 64 -5.38 9.56 -12.68
C SER A 64 -5.43 11.08 -12.77
N LYS A 65 -6.63 11.67 -12.80
CA LYS A 65 -6.88 13.11 -12.84
C LYS A 65 -7.31 13.70 -11.51
N GLU A 66 -7.92 12.88 -10.65
CA GLU A 66 -8.50 13.31 -9.37
C GLU A 66 -7.88 12.52 -8.21
N ARG A 67 -6.56 12.70 -7.97
CA ARG A 67 -5.85 12.04 -6.86
C ARG A 67 -6.53 12.23 -5.52
N TYR A 68 -7.03 13.42 -5.26
CA TYR A 68 -7.67 13.80 -4.01
C TYR A 68 -9.11 14.22 -4.27
N ASP A 69 -10.00 13.83 -3.39
CA ASP A 69 -11.34 14.39 -3.39
C ASP A 69 -11.37 15.84 -2.86
N GLY A 70 -12.54 16.48 -2.86
CA GLY A 70 -12.71 17.84 -2.35
C GLY A 70 -12.37 18.04 -0.86
N ARG A 71 -12.04 16.95 -0.12
CA ARG A 71 -11.59 16.95 1.28
C ARG A 71 -10.12 16.60 1.43
N GLY A 72 -9.41 16.37 0.33
CA GLY A 72 -7.99 16.03 0.31
C GLY A 72 -7.69 14.57 0.70
N VAL A 73 -8.63 13.65 0.47
CA VAL A 73 -8.47 12.23 0.74
C VAL A 73 -8.26 11.48 -0.57
N SER A 74 -7.21 10.67 -0.66
CA SER A 74 -6.86 9.81 -1.81
C SER A 74 -7.46 8.42 -1.68
N GLY A 75 -7.44 7.82 -0.48
CA GLY A 75 -7.85 6.44 -0.23
C GLY A 75 -9.36 6.20 -0.25
N CYS A 76 -9.78 5.04 -0.76
CA CYS A 76 -11.13 4.53 -0.53
C CYS A 76 -11.33 4.16 0.94
N LEU A 77 -10.36 3.43 1.51
CA LEU A 77 -10.24 3.19 2.94
C LEU A 77 -8.97 3.88 3.44
N THR A 78 -9.11 4.81 4.37
CA THR A 78 -7.97 5.54 4.95
C THR A 78 -7.92 5.33 6.46
N PHE A 79 -6.74 4.94 6.97
CA PHE A 79 -6.43 5.03 8.41
C PHE A 79 -5.53 6.24 8.62
N ARG A 80 -5.95 7.13 9.50
CA ARG A 80 -5.21 8.35 9.82
C ARG A 80 -4.91 8.45 11.32
N GLU A 81 -3.64 8.39 11.68
CA GLU A 81 -3.19 8.51 13.08
C GLU A 81 -3.81 7.43 13.98
N VAL A 82 -3.89 6.18 13.48
CA VAL A 82 -4.48 5.03 14.19
C VAL A 82 -3.34 4.13 14.70
N ASP A 83 -3.47 3.66 15.94
CA ASP A 83 -2.65 2.58 16.50
C ASP A 83 -3.30 1.23 16.16
N LEU A 84 -2.68 0.49 15.26
CA LEU A 84 -3.13 -0.82 14.77
C LEU A 84 -2.41 -1.93 15.55
N VAL A 85 -3.17 -2.89 16.07
CA VAL A 85 -2.59 -4.03 16.79
C VAL A 85 -3.23 -5.30 16.27
N ASP A 86 -2.44 -6.09 15.55
CA ASP A 86 -2.84 -7.38 15.01
C ASP A 86 -4.14 -7.33 14.17
N VAL A 87 -4.25 -6.27 13.37
CA VAL A 87 -5.41 -6.03 12.51
C VAL A 87 -5.29 -6.86 11.22
N ARG A 88 -6.43 -7.28 10.67
CA ARG A 88 -6.54 -7.85 9.32
C ARG A 88 -7.34 -6.91 8.44
N ILE A 89 -6.83 -6.64 7.24
CA ILE A 89 -7.48 -5.72 6.29
C ILE A 89 -7.68 -6.44 4.96
N SER A 90 -8.90 -6.42 4.43
CA SER A 90 -9.21 -6.95 3.11
C SER A 90 -10.02 -5.93 2.31
N ILE A 91 -9.58 -5.63 1.10
CA ILE A 91 -10.22 -4.67 0.18
C ILE A 91 -10.51 -5.38 -1.14
N ARG A 92 -11.75 -5.30 -1.61
CA ARG A 92 -12.20 -5.85 -2.88
C ARG A 92 -12.91 -4.79 -3.70
N GLY A 93 -12.27 -4.36 -4.78
CA GLY A 93 -12.74 -3.27 -5.61
C GLY A 93 -12.55 -1.90 -4.94
N ALA A 94 -11.71 -1.04 -5.53
CA ALA A 94 -11.45 0.29 -5.03
C ALA A 94 -11.28 1.26 -6.21
N ALA A 95 -12.28 2.12 -6.40
CA ALA A 95 -12.30 3.13 -7.47
C ALA A 95 -11.80 4.50 -6.96
N CYS A 96 -10.67 4.52 -6.27
CA CYS A 96 -10.02 5.74 -5.76
C CYS A 96 -8.57 5.76 -6.24
N GLU A 97 -7.83 6.84 -5.97
CA GLU A 97 -6.38 6.87 -6.21
C GLU A 97 -5.68 5.77 -5.43
N ASP A 98 -6.02 5.59 -4.14
CA ASP A 98 -5.51 4.50 -3.35
C ASP A 98 -6.66 3.60 -2.90
N GLY A 99 -6.48 2.29 -3.00
CA GLY A 99 -7.40 1.34 -2.37
C GLY A 99 -7.37 1.49 -0.85
N LEU A 100 -6.17 1.36 -0.29
CA LEU A 100 -5.85 1.63 1.12
C LEU A 100 -4.85 2.78 1.23
N HIS A 101 -5.13 3.75 2.09
CA HIS A 101 -4.15 4.75 2.50
C HIS A 101 -3.90 4.69 4.02
N LEU A 102 -2.65 4.44 4.43
CA LEU A 102 -2.20 4.52 5.81
C LEU A 102 -1.40 5.81 6.02
N PHE A 103 -1.95 6.75 6.77
CA PHE A 103 -1.31 8.04 7.01
C PHE A 103 -1.02 8.27 8.49
N ARG A 104 0.25 8.45 8.85
CA ARG A 104 0.73 8.68 10.23
C ARG A 104 0.21 7.64 11.23
N SER A 105 0.01 6.41 10.77
CA SER A 105 -0.44 5.30 11.60
C SER A 105 0.72 4.46 12.07
N SER A 106 0.51 3.66 13.12
CA SER A 106 1.55 2.82 13.71
C SER A 106 1.01 1.46 14.11
N GLY A 107 1.92 0.49 14.30
CA GLY A 107 1.59 -0.79 14.91
C GLY A 107 1.72 -1.98 13.96
N SER A 108 0.82 -2.98 14.09
CA SER A 108 0.92 -4.27 13.40
C SER A 108 -0.34 -4.62 12.60
N ILE A 109 -0.12 -5.18 11.42
CA ILE A 109 -1.13 -5.77 10.55
C ILE A 109 -0.71 -7.23 10.32
N ILE A 110 -1.59 -8.19 10.65
CA ILE A 110 -1.29 -9.60 10.42
C ILE A 110 -1.37 -9.93 8.93
N GLU A 111 -2.41 -9.43 8.27
CA GLU A 111 -2.70 -9.73 6.87
C GLU A 111 -3.34 -8.51 6.20
N LEU A 112 -2.80 -8.14 5.05
CA LEU A 112 -3.33 -7.10 4.18
C LEU A 112 -3.59 -7.71 2.80
N GLU A 113 -4.85 -7.76 2.37
CA GLU A 113 -5.26 -8.21 1.05
C GLU A 113 -5.93 -7.07 0.29
N VAL A 114 -5.50 -6.80 -0.95
CA VAL A 114 -6.18 -5.86 -1.85
C VAL A 114 -6.35 -6.49 -3.22
N VAL A 115 -7.59 -6.53 -3.71
CA VAL A 115 -7.95 -7.08 -5.02
C VAL A 115 -8.73 -6.07 -5.82
N GLY A 116 -8.18 -5.63 -6.95
CA GLY A 116 -8.88 -4.80 -7.90
C GLY A 116 -8.93 -3.32 -7.50
N ALA A 117 -7.79 -2.67 -7.39
CA ALA A 117 -7.68 -1.22 -7.26
C ALA A 117 -7.54 -0.57 -8.65
N VAL A 118 -8.20 0.57 -8.86
CA VAL A 118 -8.18 1.25 -10.17
C VAL A 118 -6.88 2.01 -10.42
N ALA A 119 -6.18 2.43 -9.37
CA ALA A 119 -4.85 3.02 -9.43
C ALA A 119 -3.94 2.34 -8.38
N ASP A 120 -3.40 3.03 -7.37
CA ASP A 120 -2.55 2.38 -6.37
C ASP A 120 -3.38 1.48 -5.45
N ALA A 121 -2.91 0.26 -5.18
CA ALA A 121 -3.63 -0.62 -4.28
C ALA A 121 -3.42 -0.22 -2.82
N VAL A 122 -2.17 0.07 -2.43
CA VAL A 122 -1.78 0.43 -1.07
C VAL A 122 -0.80 1.59 -1.10
N ASP A 123 -1.14 2.67 -0.44
CA ASP A 123 -0.25 3.80 -0.16
C ASP A 123 -0.03 3.95 1.35
N MET A 124 1.23 4.08 1.78
CA MET A 124 1.60 4.24 3.19
C MET A 124 2.54 5.43 3.36
N ASP A 125 2.04 6.44 4.03
CA ASP A 125 2.76 7.68 4.26
C ASP A 125 3.05 7.94 5.74
N HIS A 126 4.28 8.35 6.08
CA HIS A 126 4.67 8.79 7.42
C HIS A 126 4.33 7.80 8.55
N SER A 127 4.23 6.52 8.23
CA SER A 127 3.74 5.48 9.14
C SER A 127 4.88 4.60 9.68
N THR A 128 4.62 3.89 10.77
CA THR A 128 5.54 2.90 11.32
C THR A 128 4.76 1.61 11.53
N ILE A 129 4.87 0.69 10.58
CA ILE A 129 4.00 -0.48 10.47
C ILE A 129 4.82 -1.75 10.30
N GLU A 130 4.43 -2.79 11.03
CA GLU A 130 4.88 -4.17 10.85
C GLU A 130 3.74 -4.97 10.21
N ILE A 131 4.02 -5.73 9.14
CA ILE A 131 3.00 -6.50 8.43
C ILE A 131 3.49 -7.94 8.23
N GLY A 132 2.69 -8.92 8.65
CA GLY A 132 3.00 -10.33 8.44
C GLY A 132 2.89 -10.72 6.97
N SER A 133 1.80 -10.37 6.30
CA SER A 133 1.64 -10.65 4.87
C SER A 133 0.89 -9.55 4.12
N VAL A 134 1.36 -9.28 2.90
CA VAL A 134 0.70 -8.40 1.94
C VAL A 134 0.43 -9.18 0.67
N VAL A 135 -0.83 -9.23 0.26
CA VAL A 135 -1.27 -9.83 -1.01
C VAL A 135 -2.02 -8.79 -1.82
N VAL A 136 -1.51 -8.47 -3.00
CA VAL A 136 -2.18 -7.53 -3.91
C VAL A 136 -2.34 -8.13 -5.28
N SER A 137 -3.51 -7.98 -5.87
CA SER A 137 -3.74 -8.34 -7.27
C SER A 137 -4.60 -7.32 -7.99
N ASP A 138 -4.34 -7.16 -9.28
CA ASP A 138 -5.10 -6.29 -10.19
C ASP A 138 -5.11 -4.80 -9.74
N ALA A 139 -3.95 -4.19 -9.57
CA ALA A 139 -3.80 -2.76 -9.37
C ALA A 139 -3.53 -2.04 -10.69
N GLY A 140 -4.20 -0.93 -10.94
CA GLY A 140 -4.04 -0.16 -12.17
C GLY A 140 -2.72 0.62 -12.26
N ASN A 141 -2.06 0.87 -11.13
CA ASN A 141 -0.76 1.53 -11.03
C ASN A 141 0.18 0.75 -10.10
N ASP A 142 0.64 1.30 -8.97
CA ASP A 142 1.53 0.61 -8.05
C ASP A 142 0.75 -0.36 -7.12
N CYS A 143 1.27 -1.55 -6.89
CA CYS A 143 0.66 -2.43 -5.88
C CYS A 143 0.95 -1.94 -4.46
N LEU A 144 2.21 -1.55 -4.16
CA LEU A 144 2.60 -0.89 -2.91
C LEU A 144 3.42 0.36 -3.20
N ASP A 145 3.00 1.54 -2.73
CA ASP A 145 3.81 2.76 -2.66
C ASP A 145 4.03 3.17 -1.19
N LEU A 146 5.28 3.32 -0.78
CA LEU A 146 5.69 3.58 0.60
C LEU A 146 6.52 4.85 0.64
N SER A 147 6.11 5.81 1.44
CA SER A 147 6.80 7.08 1.59
C SER A 147 6.99 7.46 3.06
N LEU A 148 8.13 8.07 3.39
CA LEU A 148 8.39 8.73 4.67
C LEU A 148 7.94 7.91 5.90
N GLY A 149 8.55 6.79 6.15
CA GLY A 149 8.19 5.95 7.30
C GLY A 149 9.17 4.82 7.55
N ARG A 150 8.78 3.91 8.43
CA ARG A 150 9.52 2.67 8.71
C ARG A 150 8.55 1.51 8.59
N TYR A 151 8.91 0.57 7.75
CA TYR A 151 8.06 -0.56 7.42
C TYR A 151 8.86 -1.85 7.53
N VAL A 152 8.27 -2.85 8.14
CA VAL A 152 8.79 -4.22 8.20
C VAL A 152 7.70 -5.14 7.68
N ILE A 153 8.00 -5.92 6.66
CA ILE A 153 7.02 -6.82 6.04
C ILE A 153 7.66 -8.19 5.89
N ASP A 154 7.02 -9.21 6.46
CA ASP A 154 7.59 -10.55 6.38
C ASP A 154 7.43 -11.11 4.95
N TRP A 155 6.23 -11.00 4.38
CA TRP A 155 5.96 -11.54 3.05
C TRP A 155 5.11 -10.61 2.18
N ILE A 156 5.54 -10.43 0.93
CA ILE A 156 4.84 -9.67 -0.10
C ILE A 156 4.60 -10.56 -1.31
N SER A 157 3.36 -10.66 -1.77
CA SER A 157 2.99 -11.26 -3.04
C SER A 157 2.13 -10.29 -3.83
N VAL A 158 2.63 -9.87 -4.99
CA VAL A 158 1.90 -8.94 -5.86
C VAL A 158 1.81 -9.48 -7.28
N ASP A 159 0.64 -9.31 -7.89
CA ASP A 159 0.37 -9.81 -9.24
C ASP A 159 -0.48 -8.80 -10.03
N HIS A 160 -0.17 -8.59 -11.32
CA HIS A 160 -0.86 -7.64 -12.20
C HIS A 160 -0.90 -6.21 -11.62
N CYS A 161 0.30 -5.62 -11.38
CA CYS A 161 0.45 -4.20 -11.08
C CYS A 161 0.73 -3.42 -12.38
N GLY A 162 -0.04 -2.38 -12.66
CA GLY A 162 0.08 -1.60 -13.89
C GLY A 162 1.44 -0.92 -14.06
N ASP A 163 2.08 -0.52 -12.96
CA ASP A 163 3.43 0.04 -12.98
C ASP A 163 4.38 -0.77 -12.08
N LYS A 164 4.34 -0.63 -10.76
CA LYS A 164 5.33 -1.24 -9.86
C LYS A 164 4.70 -2.24 -8.88
N GLY A 165 5.42 -3.34 -8.65
CA GLY A 165 5.07 -4.24 -7.55
C GLY A 165 5.29 -3.58 -6.20
N LEU A 166 6.51 -3.09 -5.97
CA LEU A 166 6.92 -2.35 -4.77
C LEU A 166 7.62 -1.05 -5.17
N SER A 167 7.15 0.06 -4.63
CA SER A 167 7.72 1.39 -4.77
C SER A 167 8.03 1.94 -3.38
N ALA A 168 9.26 2.30 -3.10
CA ALA A 168 9.67 2.96 -1.87
C ALA A 168 10.37 4.29 -2.18
N GLY A 169 9.88 5.37 -1.59
CA GLY A 169 10.37 6.73 -1.89
C GLY A 169 10.49 7.60 -0.64
N GLU A 170 10.96 8.83 -0.86
CA GLU A 170 10.91 9.92 0.11
C GLU A 170 11.50 9.57 1.49
N ALA A 171 12.70 8.97 1.48
CA ALA A 171 13.40 8.53 2.68
C ALA A 171 12.66 7.44 3.51
N ALA A 172 11.76 6.68 2.91
CA ALA A 172 11.20 5.50 3.53
C ALA A 172 12.30 4.49 3.89
N VAL A 173 12.12 3.78 4.99
CA VAL A 173 12.99 2.67 5.40
C VAL A 173 12.14 1.40 5.43
N LEU A 174 12.50 0.44 4.60
CA LEU A 174 11.73 -0.80 4.44
C LEU A 174 12.65 -2.01 4.60
N VAL A 175 12.19 -2.97 5.37
CA VAL A 175 12.78 -4.31 5.47
C VAL A 175 11.73 -5.33 5.05
N VAL A 176 12.09 -6.24 4.13
CA VAL A 176 11.22 -7.31 3.65
C VAL A 176 11.95 -8.64 3.78
N GLU A 177 11.30 -9.66 4.31
CA GLU A 177 11.91 -10.99 4.36
C GLU A 177 11.83 -11.68 2.99
N GLU A 178 10.63 -11.74 2.39
CA GLU A 178 10.42 -12.34 1.07
C GLU A 178 9.44 -11.52 0.22
N LEU A 179 9.78 -11.35 -1.07
CA LEU A 179 8.95 -10.65 -2.05
C LEU A 179 8.80 -11.51 -3.31
N GLU A 180 7.56 -11.68 -3.75
CA GLU A 180 7.20 -12.24 -5.05
C GLU A 180 6.40 -11.21 -5.85
N ALA A 181 6.83 -10.91 -7.07
CA ALA A 181 6.17 -9.96 -7.94
C ALA A 181 6.05 -10.52 -9.35
N ASP A 182 4.82 -10.74 -9.78
CA ASP A 182 4.48 -11.27 -11.10
C ASP A 182 3.68 -10.25 -11.92
N ASN A 183 3.84 -10.30 -13.24
CA ASN A 183 3.08 -9.45 -14.18
C ASN A 183 3.16 -7.95 -13.84
N VAL A 184 4.38 -7.46 -13.60
CA VAL A 184 4.69 -6.08 -13.24
C VAL A 184 5.59 -5.42 -14.28
N SER A 185 5.46 -4.11 -14.48
CA SER A 185 6.40 -3.35 -15.32
C SER A 185 7.75 -3.21 -14.62
N VAL A 186 7.73 -2.93 -13.32
CA VAL A 186 8.89 -2.84 -12.42
C VAL A 186 8.60 -3.64 -11.16
N GLY A 187 9.44 -4.62 -10.82
CA GLY A 187 9.26 -5.39 -9.59
C GLY A 187 9.51 -4.55 -8.35
N ILE A 188 10.71 -3.97 -8.23
CA ILE A 188 11.14 -3.21 -7.07
C ILE A 188 11.71 -1.86 -7.53
N ALA A 189 11.13 -0.77 -7.04
CA ALA A 189 11.63 0.58 -7.25
C ALA A 189 12.00 1.26 -5.93
N THR A 190 13.26 1.65 -5.78
CA THR A 190 13.74 2.42 -4.62
C THR A 190 14.20 3.78 -5.08
N LYS A 191 13.56 4.84 -4.57
CA LYS A 191 13.76 6.21 -5.05
C LYS A 191 13.93 7.20 -3.91
N ASP A 192 14.46 8.38 -4.21
CA ASP A 192 14.34 9.58 -3.36
C ASP A 192 14.78 9.36 -1.90
N SER A 193 16.03 8.89 -1.71
CA SER A 193 16.66 8.60 -0.42
C SER A 193 16.02 7.45 0.38
N ALA A 194 15.10 6.69 -0.22
CA ALA A 194 14.59 5.50 0.44
C ALA A 194 15.68 4.43 0.59
N ARG A 195 15.56 3.62 1.63
CA ARG A 195 16.43 2.48 1.92
C ARG A 195 15.59 1.23 2.04
N VAL A 196 15.89 0.25 1.20
CA VAL A 196 15.15 -1.00 1.11
C VAL A 196 16.12 -2.15 1.25
N ASP A 197 15.87 -3.02 2.23
CA ASP A 197 16.61 -4.26 2.45
C ASP A 197 15.62 -5.43 2.28
N ILE A 198 15.92 -6.35 1.34
CA ILE A 198 15.08 -7.53 1.04
C ILE A 198 15.93 -8.79 1.18
N GLY A 199 15.45 -9.77 1.96
CA GLY A 199 16.12 -11.06 2.12
C GLY A 199 16.12 -11.87 0.82
N LEU A 200 14.93 -12.13 0.27
CA LEU A 200 14.72 -12.87 -0.97
C LEU A 200 13.69 -12.14 -1.85
N ALA A 201 14.03 -11.91 -3.11
CA ALA A 201 13.08 -11.40 -4.09
C ALA A 201 13.02 -12.30 -5.33
N ARG A 202 11.80 -12.63 -5.77
CA ARG A 202 11.50 -13.26 -7.05
C ARG A 202 10.65 -12.31 -7.86
N VAL A 203 11.13 -11.90 -9.02
CA VAL A 203 10.44 -10.95 -9.88
C VAL A 203 10.31 -11.50 -11.28
N ASN A 204 9.08 -11.58 -11.74
CA ASN A 204 8.74 -11.94 -13.12
C ASN A 204 8.09 -10.75 -13.81
N GLY A 205 8.92 -9.92 -14.44
CA GLY A 205 8.51 -8.65 -15.05
C GLY A 205 9.61 -8.05 -15.92
N GLY A 206 9.38 -6.84 -16.43
CA GLY A 206 10.29 -6.17 -17.35
C GLY A 206 11.57 -5.67 -16.66
N ILE A 207 11.43 -4.79 -15.67
CA ILE A 207 12.52 -4.32 -14.82
C ILE A 207 12.40 -5.03 -13.48
N CYS A 208 13.40 -5.83 -13.13
CA CYS A 208 13.37 -6.58 -11.89
C CYS A 208 13.53 -5.67 -10.67
N ALA A 209 14.54 -4.82 -10.71
CA ALA A 209 14.82 -3.88 -9.64
C ALA A 209 15.45 -2.61 -10.18
N MET A 210 15.10 -1.47 -9.57
CA MET A 210 15.72 -0.20 -9.93
C MET A 210 15.91 0.72 -8.72
N ALA A 211 17.02 1.47 -8.74
CA ALA A 211 17.28 2.53 -7.79
C ALA A 211 17.57 3.85 -8.52
N TYR A 212 16.88 4.93 -8.13
CA TYR A 212 16.99 6.22 -8.81
C TYR A 212 16.59 7.40 -7.91
N ARG A 213 16.74 8.60 -8.44
CA ARG A 213 16.23 9.85 -7.87
C ARG A 213 15.18 10.45 -8.80
N LYS A 214 13.99 10.69 -8.31
CA LYS A 214 12.88 11.36 -9.01
C LYS A 214 12.75 12.83 -8.57
N LYS A 215 12.83 13.10 -7.27
CA LYS A 215 12.64 14.42 -6.68
C LYS A 215 13.99 15.09 -6.38
N ARG A 216 14.12 16.38 -6.69
CA ARG A 216 15.39 17.13 -6.61
C ARG A 216 15.92 17.30 -5.20
N GLU A 217 15.03 17.36 -4.21
CA GLU A 217 15.31 17.56 -2.79
C GLU A 217 15.87 16.31 -2.09
N PHE A 218 15.81 15.14 -2.74
CA PHE A 218 16.33 13.89 -2.22
C PHE A 218 17.61 13.43 -2.96
N SER A 219 18.31 12.48 -2.36
CA SER A 219 19.37 11.70 -2.99
C SER A 219 18.78 10.53 -3.77
N GLY A 220 19.62 9.70 -4.36
CA GLY A 220 19.21 8.43 -4.97
C GLY A 220 18.72 7.42 -3.93
N GLY A 221 17.98 6.41 -4.37
CA GLY A 221 17.54 5.31 -3.53
C GLY A 221 18.66 4.30 -3.28
N GLU A 222 18.57 3.56 -2.16
CA GLU A 222 19.47 2.47 -1.79
C GLU A 222 18.67 1.17 -1.67
N LEU A 223 18.96 0.19 -2.52
CA LEU A 223 18.35 -1.14 -2.51
C LEU A 223 19.42 -2.21 -2.23
N ARG A 224 19.17 -3.05 -1.24
CA ARG A 224 19.97 -4.25 -0.96
C ARG A 224 19.06 -5.47 -1.01
N VAL A 225 19.48 -6.48 -1.77
CA VAL A 225 18.74 -7.74 -1.88
C VAL A 225 19.67 -8.90 -1.60
N GLY A 226 19.37 -9.70 -0.59
CA GLY A 226 20.19 -10.85 -0.24
C GLY A 226 20.26 -11.89 -1.36
N ARG A 227 19.11 -12.24 -1.95
CA ARG A 227 18.98 -13.09 -3.12
C ARG A 227 17.92 -12.54 -4.06
N LEU A 228 18.29 -12.33 -5.32
CA LEU A 228 17.41 -11.81 -6.35
C LEU A 228 17.29 -12.79 -7.51
N ASP A 229 16.07 -13.26 -7.79
CA ASP A 229 15.74 -14.03 -8.99
C ASP A 229 14.91 -13.16 -9.93
N CYS A 230 15.50 -12.81 -11.05
CA CYS A 230 14.90 -11.91 -12.05
C CYS A 230 14.39 -12.63 -13.31
N GLY A 231 14.63 -13.94 -13.43
CA GLY A 231 14.39 -14.59 -14.72
C GLY A 231 15.14 -13.90 -15.85
N SER A 232 14.42 -13.24 -16.76
CA SER A 232 15.00 -12.46 -17.88
C SER A 232 14.96 -10.94 -17.63
N GLY A 233 14.53 -10.49 -16.47
CA GLY A 233 14.43 -9.06 -16.12
C GLY A 233 15.78 -8.40 -15.93
N GLU A 234 15.81 -7.07 -15.99
CA GLU A 234 17.04 -6.29 -15.81
C GLU A 234 17.07 -5.54 -14.48
N VAL A 235 18.27 -5.30 -13.98
CA VAL A 235 18.51 -4.44 -12.81
C VAL A 235 19.04 -3.10 -13.32
N ARG A 236 18.44 -2.00 -12.86
CA ARG A 236 18.82 -0.64 -13.24
C ARG A 236 19.27 0.18 -12.05
N GLN A 237 20.35 0.91 -12.23
CA GLN A 237 20.89 1.83 -11.23
C GLN A 237 21.20 3.18 -11.85
N GLN A 238 20.60 4.24 -11.34
CA GLN A 238 20.97 5.61 -11.72
C GLN A 238 22.21 6.05 -10.94
N GLU A 239 23.03 6.93 -11.52
CA GLU A 239 24.15 7.57 -10.83
C GLU A 239 23.70 8.24 -9.51
N GLY A 240 24.43 8.00 -8.42
CA GLY A 240 24.10 8.48 -7.07
C GLY A 240 23.04 7.64 -6.33
N SER A 241 22.65 6.49 -6.89
CA SER A 241 21.81 5.48 -6.24
C SER A 241 22.59 4.18 -6.07
N LEU A 242 22.07 3.23 -5.30
CA LEU A 242 22.73 1.96 -5.02
C LEU A 242 21.76 0.79 -5.26
N VAL A 243 22.23 -0.24 -5.97
CA VAL A 243 21.63 -1.59 -5.97
C VAL A 243 22.72 -2.59 -5.66
N GLU A 244 22.60 -3.27 -4.52
CA GLU A 244 23.49 -4.37 -4.11
C GLU A 244 22.70 -5.67 -4.11
N VAL A 245 23.21 -6.69 -4.79
CA VAL A 245 22.63 -8.05 -4.77
C VAL A 245 23.66 -8.99 -4.20
N GLY A 246 23.28 -9.72 -3.16
CA GLY A 246 24.07 -10.76 -2.55
C GLY A 246 24.35 -11.92 -3.54
N SER A 247 25.40 -12.64 -3.28
CA SER A 247 25.87 -13.78 -4.10
C SER A 247 25.28 -15.10 -3.61
#